data_96d61a2e4d012d3471bac6834477cada
#
_entry.id   96d61a2e4d012d3471bac6834477cada
#
_cell.length_a   1.000
_cell.length_b   1.000
_cell.length_c   1.000
_cell.angle_alpha   90.00
_cell.angle_beta   90.00
_cell.angle_gamma   90.00
#
_symmetry.space_group_name_H-M   'P 1'
#
loop_
_entity.id
_entity.type
_entity.pdbx_description
1 polymer ?
#
loop_
_entity_poly.entity_id
_entity_poly.type
_entity_poly.pdbx_seq_one_letter_code
_entity_poly.pdbx_strand_id
1 'polypeptide(L)'
;DVNDAYHRNVYAADIDVNKIKICVERILKVCPLISNVLDNISVEDFLLSNHSNVDIVVGNPPYIRYEQIPKDKLDAYKVSFSAFYYRSDMYILFFEKTLRMLNQGGKHCFICSNRWMRNTYGKLLRRMVASQYHIEKIINMERANAFQEDVLAYPAVTLFSNSSRLANIDYAEISDVDELDSLTTRQLYHPTDENWSMIFVSDNDCSMLSLIEEQGFNIGIGVATGADSVYVSSELKDKVEEELLIPTINAKNLKGNEMKWDGRYLINPYTSCGTLIKLDSYPKAKMYFESHRERLVARHKAKKNPVQWYATLDPINQCLQKQAKVLLPDISGNTYVFVDEGKYYPQHNIYYITGGTLEELQLIAAMLMSENVRNQLGNLTNRMNGGYARWQSQYLRLLRVPSLKNIPIELKKGILSSYKANNISGINNYMDKIVANEKKNPIAHVKKASVQMQLNFDFA
;
A
#
# COMPACT_ATOMS: atom_id res chain seq x y z
N ASP A 1 -33.09 -26.09 25.44
CA ASP A 1 -33.96 -24.91 25.63
C ASP A 1 -33.11 -23.65 25.23
N VAL A 2 -33.80 -22.55 24.88
CA VAL A 2 -33.14 -21.30 24.40
C VAL A 2 -32.28 -20.68 25.49
N ASN A 3 -32.74 -20.72 26.75
CA ASN A 3 -32.01 -20.16 27.88
C ASN A 3 -30.68 -20.91 28.11
N ASP A 4 -30.74 -22.25 28.07
CA ASP A 4 -29.56 -23.10 28.20
C ASP A 4 -28.58 -22.90 27.03
N ALA A 5 -29.10 -22.79 25.81
CA ALA A 5 -28.30 -22.50 24.63
C ALA A 5 -27.59 -21.12 24.72
N TYR A 6 -28.26 -20.09 25.23
CA TYR A 6 -27.67 -18.78 25.46
C TYR A 6 -26.52 -18.88 26.47
N HIS A 7 -26.75 -19.43 27.66
CA HIS A 7 -25.75 -19.46 28.72
C HIS A 7 -24.52 -20.30 28.40
N ARG A 8 -24.64 -21.30 27.52
CA ARG A 8 -23.52 -22.14 27.11
C ARG A 8 -22.74 -21.59 25.94
N ASN A 9 -23.38 -20.83 25.05
CA ASN A 9 -22.80 -20.58 23.72
C ASN A 9 -22.68 -19.10 23.33
N VAL A 10 -23.31 -18.16 24.03
CA VAL A 10 -23.31 -16.75 23.68
C VAL A 10 -22.55 -15.94 24.71
N TYR A 11 -21.51 -15.23 24.27
CA TYR A 11 -20.73 -14.31 25.10
C TYR A 11 -20.59 -12.98 24.41
N ALA A 12 -20.62 -11.89 25.17
CA ALA A 12 -20.39 -10.54 24.61
C ALA A 12 -19.61 -9.66 25.61
N ALA A 13 -18.83 -8.74 25.08
CA ALA A 13 -18.08 -7.76 25.86
C ALA A 13 -18.08 -6.40 25.15
N ASP A 14 -18.23 -5.34 25.92
CA ASP A 14 -17.99 -3.95 25.47
C ASP A 14 -17.40 -3.15 26.62
N ILE A 15 -16.59 -2.16 26.32
CA ILE A 15 -16.00 -1.26 27.33
C ILE A 15 -17.03 -0.22 27.84
N ASP A 16 -18.08 0.04 27.06
CA ASP A 16 -19.12 1.02 27.35
C ASP A 16 -20.34 0.36 28.02
N VAL A 17 -20.54 0.66 29.30
CA VAL A 17 -21.67 0.16 30.10
C VAL A 17 -23.04 0.50 29.50
N ASN A 18 -23.16 1.64 28.77
CA ASN A 18 -24.44 2.01 28.16
C ASN A 18 -24.76 1.14 26.94
N LYS A 19 -23.73 0.79 26.17
CA LYS A 19 -23.90 -0.18 25.06
C LYS A 19 -24.29 -1.56 25.57
N ILE A 20 -23.71 -2.00 26.69
CA ILE A 20 -24.10 -3.25 27.34
C ILE A 20 -25.57 -3.22 27.72
N LYS A 21 -26.08 -2.14 28.34
CA LYS A 21 -27.50 -1.99 28.66
C LYS A 21 -28.40 -2.16 27.45
N ILE A 22 -28.07 -1.44 26.35
CA ILE A 22 -28.80 -1.52 25.09
C ILE A 22 -28.75 -2.94 24.52
N CYS A 23 -27.60 -3.60 24.60
CA CYS A 23 -27.44 -4.99 24.16
C CYS A 23 -28.38 -5.93 24.91
N VAL A 24 -28.40 -5.83 26.23
CA VAL A 24 -29.31 -6.63 27.10
C VAL A 24 -30.78 -6.40 26.75
N GLU A 25 -31.21 -5.14 26.61
CA GLU A 25 -32.57 -4.79 26.21
C GLU A 25 -32.97 -5.42 24.88
N ARG A 26 -32.06 -5.38 23.89
CA ARG A 26 -32.28 -5.98 22.58
C ARG A 26 -32.38 -7.51 22.63
N ILE A 27 -31.51 -8.17 23.40
CA ILE A 27 -31.54 -9.62 23.59
C ILE A 27 -32.88 -10.02 24.20
N LEU A 28 -33.30 -9.38 25.28
CA LEU A 28 -34.57 -9.67 25.95
C LEU A 28 -35.79 -9.39 25.07
N LYS A 29 -35.69 -8.40 24.16
CA LYS A 29 -36.75 -8.12 23.17
C LYS A 29 -36.90 -9.26 22.16
N VAL A 30 -35.79 -9.86 21.74
CA VAL A 30 -35.79 -10.98 20.76
C VAL A 30 -36.11 -12.30 21.43
N CYS A 31 -35.56 -12.55 22.64
CA CYS A 31 -35.70 -13.77 23.38
C CYS A 31 -36.08 -13.48 24.83
N PRO A 32 -37.37 -13.22 25.15
CA PRO A 32 -37.83 -12.89 26.50
C PRO A 32 -37.67 -14.02 27.53
N LEU A 33 -37.42 -15.23 27.06
CA LEU A 33 -37.24 -16.42 27.91
C LEU A 33 -35.84 -16.56 28.51
N ILE A 34 -34.88 -15.70 28.12
CA ILE A 34 -33.54 -15.73 28.69
C ILE A 34 -33.55 -15.04 30.05
N SER A 35 -33.15 -15.75 31.08
CA SER A 35 -32.93 -15.22 32.42
C SER A 35 -31.43 -14.86 32.59
N ASN A 36 -31.12 -13.97 33.52
CA ASN A 36 -29.75 -13.63 33.90
C ASN A 36 -28.81 -13.31 32.70
N VAL A 37 -29.31 -12.55 31.74
CA VAL A 37 -28.59 -12.22 30.47
C VAL A 37 -27.18 -11.70 30.76
N LEU A 38 -26.96 -10.98 31.85
CA LEU A 38 -25.66 -10.41 32.23
C LEU A 38 -24.58 -11.42 32.61
N ASP A 39 -24.94 -12.68 32.88
CA ASP A 39 -23.94 -13.69 33.27
C ASP A 39 -22.93 -13.96 32.15
N ASN A 40 -23.32 -13.71 30.90
CA ASN A 40 -22.51 -13.93 29.73
C ASN A 40 -22.09 -12.63 29.01
N ILE A 41 -22.37 -11.46 29.61
CA ILE A 41 -22.04 -10.15 29.04
C ILE A 41 -21.19 -9.36 30.03
N SER A 42 -19.98 -8.97 29.61
CA SER A 42 -19.02 -8.26 30.47
C SER A 42 -18.78 -6.82 30.03
N VAL A 43 -18.60 -5.95 31.02
CA VAL A 43 -18.08 -4.57 30.81
C VAL A 43 -16.58 -4.61 31.02
N GLU A 44 -15.81 -4.76 29.93
CA GLU A 44 -14.35 -4.89 30.00
C GLU A 44 -13.66 -4.46 28.73
N ASP A 45 -12.34 -4.27 28.82
CA ASP A 45 -11.49 -4.17 27.64
C ASP A 45 -11.26 -5.55 27.04
N PHE A 46 -12.05 -5.91 26.06
CA PHE A 46 -12.00 -7.21 25.40
C PHE A 46 -10.59 -7.57 24.90
N LEU A 47 -9.80 -6.60 24.44
CA LEU A 47 -8.44 -6.87 23.96
C LEU A 47 -7.51 -7.38 25.05
N LEU A 48 -7.71 -6.95 26.30
CA LEU A 48 -6.91 -7.36 27.46
C LEU A 48 -7.57 -8.48 28.29
N SER A 49 -8.75 -8.95 27.88
CA SER A 49 -9.45 -10.06 28.54
C SER A 49 -8.77 -11.40 28.30
N ASN A 50 -9.16 -12.42 29.10
CA ASN A 50 -8.64 -13.79 29.00
C ASN A 50 -9.60 -14.76 28.29
N HIS A 51 -10.53 -14.27 27.48
CA HIS A 51 -11.44 -15.13 26.73
C HIS A 51 -10.69 -15.99 25.72
N SER A 52 -11.08 -17.26 25.63
CA SER A 52 -10.48 -18.26 24.75
C SER A 52 -11.48 -19.40 24.48
N ASN A 53 -11.14 -20.29 23.55
CA ASN A 53 -11.85 -21.53 23.28
C ASN A 53 -13.28 -21.31 22.76
N VAL A 54 -13.43 -20.56 21.71
CA VAL A 54 -14.72 -20.32 21.03
C VAL A 54 -14.75 -21.02 19.66
N ASP A 55 -15.94 -21.48 19.26
CA ASP A 55 -16.11 -22.14 17.96
C ASP A 55 -16.45 -21.13 16.86
N ILE A 56 -17.11 -20.03 17.21
CA ILE A 56 -17.54 -19.01 16.24
C ILE A 56 -17.29 -17.62 16.81
N VAL A 57 -16.67 -16.78 15.99
CA VAL A 57 -16.56 -15.34 16.23
C VAL A 57 -17.22 -14.60 15.08
N VAL A 58 -18.15 -13.71 15.39
CA VAL A 58 -18.80 -12.81 14.41
C VAL A 58 -18.75 -11.39 14.94
N GLY A 59 -18.43 -10.43 14.08
CA GLY A 59 -18.39 -9.05 14.56
C GLY A 59 -18.08 -7.99 13.51
N ASN A 60 -18.23 -6.75 14.00
CA ASN A 60 -17.78 -5.54 13.35
C ASN A 60 -16.88 -4.80 14.36
N PRO A 61 -15.55 -4.99 14.32
CA PRO A 61 -14.64 -4.41 15.29
C PRO A 61 -14.57 -2.88 15.15
N PRO A 62 -14.22 -2.14 16.23
CA PRO A 62 -14.22 -0.69 16.23
C PRO A 62 -13.15 -0.11 15.29
N TYR A 63 -13.53 0.94 14.51
CA TYR A 63 -12.66 1.65 13.56
C TYR A 63 -11.90 2.81 14.24
N ILE A 64 -11.15 2.51 15.29
CA ILE A 64 -10.35 3.50 16.03
C ILE A 64 -8.96 3.56 15.41
N ARG A 65 -8.56 4.75 14.95
CA ARG A 65 -7.23 4.99 14.36
C ARG A 65 -6.16 5.00 15.44
N TYR A 66 -4.93 4.65 15.06
CA TYR A 66 -3.77 4.63 15.94
C TYR A 66 -3.65 5.89 16.83
N GLU A 67 -3.90 7.08 16.27
CA GLU A 67 -3.80 8.37 16.97
C GLU A 67 -4.87 8.58 18.04
N GLN A 68 -5.95 7.82 17.97
CA GLN A 68 -7.10 7.89 18.89
C GLN A 68 -7.03 6.84 20.00
N ILE A 69 -6.08 5.90 19.93
CA ILE A 69 -5.87 4.89 20.98
C ILE A 69 -5.31 5.61 22.22
N PRO A 70 -5.93 5.42 23.41
CA PRO A 70 -5.41 6.00 24.65
C PRO A 70 -3.96 5.56 24.91
N LYS A 71 -3.12 6.52 25.32
CA LYS A 71 -1.68 6.28 25.50
C LYS A 71 -1.37 5.23 26.57
N ASP A 72 -2.14 5.22 27.64
CA ASP A 72 -2.04 4.24 28.72
C ASP A 72 -2.30 2.81 28.29
N LYS A 73 -3.14 2.60 27.26
CA LYS A 73 -3.44 1.29 26.67
C LYS A 73 -2.46 0.89 25.58
N LEU A 74 -1.86 1.87 24.89
CA LEU A 74 -1.02 1.64 23.73
C LEU A 74 0.16 0.71 24.02
N ASP A 75 0.81 0.87 25.17
CA ASP A 75 1.99 0.07 25.55
C ASP A 75 1.58 -1.36 25.94
N ALA A 76 0.44 -1.54 26.62
CA ALA A 76 -0.13 -2.85 26.90
C ALA A 76 -0.47 -3.60 25.61
N TYR A 77 -1.09 -2.93 24.65
CA TYR A 77 -1.42 -3.52 23.35
C TYR A 77 -0.17 -3.91 22.55
N LYS A 78 0.88 -3.08 22.54
CA LYS A 78 2.15 -3.41 21.86
C LYS A 78 2.83 -4.67 22.41
N VAL A 79 2.70 -4.91 23.71
CA VAL A 79 3.25 -6.11 24.36
C VAL A 79 2.39 -7.34 24.07
N SER A 80 1.05 -7.17 24.05
CA SER A 80 0.11 -8.29 23.95
C SER A 80 -0.10 -8.80 22.51
N PHE A 81 0.11 -7.93 21.49
CA PHE A 81 -0.25 -8.24 20.11
C PHE A 81 0.94 -8.18 19.15
N SER A 82 1.23 -9.30 18.52
CA SER A 82 2.32 -9.43 17.53
C SER A 82 2.00 -8.78 16.19
N ALA A 83 0.74 -8.65 15.82
CA ALA A 83 0.29 -7.98 14.61
C ALA A 83 0.24 -6.44 14.75
N PHE A 84 0.47 -5.91 15.96
CA PHE A 84 0.52 -4.47 16.18
C PHE A 84 1.80 -3.87 15.58
N TYR A 85 1.70 -3.41 14.35
CA TYR A 85 2.85 -2.96 13.56
C TYR A 85 2.63 -1.56 12.99
N TYR A 86 3.65 -0.71 13.09
CA TYR A 86 3.61 0.68 12.60
C TYR A 86 2.47 1.47 13.26
N ARG A 87 1.60 2.12 12.49
CA ARG A 87 0.42 2.89 12.95
C ARG A 87 -0.86 2.09 12.68
N SER A 88 -0.94 0.88 13.23
CA SER A 88 -2.09 0.00 13.03
C SER A 88 -3.35 0.58 13.66
N ASP A 89 -4.45 0.52 12.93
CA ASP A 89 -5.78 0.79 13.49
C ASP A 89 -6.17 -0.33 14.49
N MET A 90 -7.01 0.00 15.47
CA MET A 90 -7.36 -0.90 16.58
C MET A 90 -7.98 -2.22 16.10
N TYR A 91 -8.73 -2.25 15.02
CA TYR A 91 -9.35 -3.47 14.52
C TYR A 91 -8.34 -4.59 14.17
N ILE A 92 -7.07 -4.25 13.88
CA ILE A 92 -5.99 -5.25 13.69
C ILE A 92 -5.82 -6.11 14.94
N LEU A 93 -5.91 -5.49 16.13
CA LEU A 93 -5.78 -6.17 17.41
C LEU A 93 -6.97 -7.08 17.66
N PHE A 94 -8.18 -6.65 17.28
CA PHE A 94 -9.37 -7.47 17.35
C PHE A 94 -9.26 -8.72 16.46
N PHE A 95 -8.73 -8.57 15.23
CA PHE A 95 -8.46 -9.74 14.38
C PHE A 95 -7.52 -10.73 15.08
N GLU A 96 -6.36 -10.27 15.55
CA GLU A 96 -5.40 -11.17 16.22
C GLU A 96 -5.99 -11.81 17.46
N LYS A 97 -6.66 -11.03 18.34
CA LYS A 97 -7.31 -11.53 19.55
C LYS A 97 -8.31 -12.64 19.25
N THR A 98 -9.25 -12.35 18.37
CA THR A 98 -10.36 -13.26 18.07
C THR A 98 -9.93 -14.50 17.30
N LEU A 99 -8.95 -14.39 16.42
CA LEU A 99 -8.37 -15.54 15.73
C LEU A 99 -7.67 -16.50 16.71
N ARG A 100 -6.92 -15.94 17.68
CA ARG A 100 -6.25 -16.75 18.72
C ARG A 100 -7.22 -17.46 19.66
N MET A 101 -8.45 -16.95 19.79
CA MET A 101 -9.50 -17.56 20.63
C MET A 101 -10.15 -18.79 20.00
N LEU A 102 -10.00 -19.01 18.70
CA LEU A 102 -10.70 -20.08 17.99
C LEU A 102 -10.22 -21.46 18.39
N ASN A 103 -11.16 -22.34 18.70
CA ASN A 103 -10.94 -23.78 18.74
C ASN A 103 -10.47 -24.31 17.39
N GLN A 104 -9.91 -25.53 17.38
CA GLN A 104 -9.62 -26.24 16.14
C GLN A 104 -10.91 -26.42 15.31
N GLY A 105 -10.91 -26.00 14.05
CA GLY A 105 -12.09 -25.98 13.18
C GLY A 105 -13.02 -24.78 13.39
N GLY A 106 -12.77 -23.96 14.39
CA GLY A 106 -13.56 -22.75 14.66
C GLY A 106 -13.55 -21.74 13.52
N LYS A 107 -14.61 -20.94 13.43
CA LYS A 107 -14.87 -19.98 12.35
C LYS A 107 -14.81 -18.54 12.83
N HIS A 108 -14.29 -17.66 12.01
CA HIS A 108 -14.18 -16.23 12.27
C HIS A 108 -14.77 -15.45 11.09
N CYS A 109 -15.76 -14.61 11.34
CA CYS A 109 -16.40 -13.78 10.34
C CYS A 109 -16.47 -12.33 10.80
N PHE A 110 -15.69 -11.46 10.15
CA PHE A 110 -15.76 -10.02 10.39
C PHE A 110 -16.19 -9.27 9.13
N ILE A 111 -17.05 -8.26 9.32
CA ILE A 111 -17.17 -7.14 8.40
C ILE A 111 -16.26 -6.02 8.90
N CYS A 112 -15.28 -5.64 8.11
CA CYS A 112 -14.30 -4.63 8.52
C CYS A 112 -13.68 -3.95 7.31
N SER A 113 -12.92 -2.86 7.54
CA SER A 113 -12.16 -2.21 6.48
C SER A 113 -11.20 -3.19 5.79
N ASN A 114 -11.18 -3.20 4.45
CA ASN A 114 -10.26 -4.03 3.66
C ASN A 114 -8.82 -3.46 3.61
N ARG A 115 -8.58 -2.28 4.17
CA ARG A 115 -7.30 -1.56 4.09
C ARG A 115 -6.12 -2.36 4.64
N TRP A 116 -6.33 -3.15 5.68
CA TRP A 116 -5.27 -4.00 6.24
C TRP A 116 -4.74 -5.04 5.25
N MET A 117 -5.56 -5.47 4.30
CA MET A 117 -5.15 -6.43 3.27
C MET A 117 -4.14 -5.83 2.28
N ARG A 118 -4.05 -4.49 2.19
CA ARG A 118 -3.20 -3.76 1.23
C ARG A 118 -2.13 -2.90 1.89
N ASN A 119 -2.43 -2.26 3.03
CA ASN A 119 -1.57 -1.27 3.65
C ASN A 119 -0.43 -1.89 4.47
N THR A 120 0.65 -1.11 4.68
CA THR A 120 1.85 -1.52 5.41
C THR A 120 1.53 -1.98 6.83
N TYR A 121 0.62 -1.31 7.54
CA TYR A 121 0.30 -1.65 8.92
C TYR A 121 -0.39 -3.02 9.07
N GLY A 122 -1.04 -3.55 8.03
CA GLY A 122 -1.64 -4.89 8.02
C GLY A 122 -0.65 -6.03 7.75
N LYS A 123 0.63 -5.73 7.49
CA LYS A 123 1.64 -6.72 7.06
C LYS A 123 1.73 -7.92 7.99
N LEU A 124 1.85 -7.70 9.31
CA LEU A 124 2.03 -8.80 10.25
C LEU A 124 0.75 -9.61 10.46
N LEU A 125 -0.43 -8.97 10.42
CA LEU A 125 -1.71 -9.68 10.42
C LEU A 125 -1.86 -10.57 9.18
N ARG A 126 -1.54 -10.04 7.97
CA ARG A 126 -1.57 -10.85 6.75
C ARG A 126 -0.65 -12.06 6.82
N ARG A 127 0.58 -11.88 7.33
CA ARG A 127 1.52 -12.99 7.54
C ARG A 127 0.95 -14.04 8.50
N MET A 128 0.38 -13.61 9.63
CA MET A 128 -0.23 -14.50 10.61
C MET A 128 -1.39 -15.29 10.00
N VAL A 129 -2.33 -14.62 9.34
CA VAL A 129 -3.46 -15.28 8.69
C VAL A 129 -2.98 -16.26 7.62
N ALA A 130 -2.09 -15.83 6.72
CA ALA A 130 -1.56 -16.67 5.65
C ALA A 130 -0.81 -17.90 6.15
N SER A 131 -0.17 -17.85 7.32
CA SER A 131 0.63 -18.96 7.86
C SER A 131 -0.12 -19.89 8.79
N GLN A 132 -1.17 -19.42 9.50
CA GLN A 132 -1.79 -20.15 10.61
C GLN A 132 -3.26 -20.50 10.40
N TYR A 133 -3.98 -19.77 9.55
CA TYR A 133 -5.42 -19.92 9.36
C TYR A 133 -5.75 -20.22 7.90
N HIS A 134 -6.90 -20.84 7.67
CA HIS A 134 -7.47 -20.96 6.34
C HIS A 134 -8.38 -19.78 6.03
N ILE A 135 -8.16 -19.12 4.90
CA ILE A 135 -9.06 -18.11 4.37
C ILE A 135 -10.13 -18.84 3.57
N GLU A 136 -11.35 -18.89 4.06
CA GLU A 136 -12.44 -19.55 3.34
C GLU A 136 -13.04 -18.63 2.28
N LYS A 137 -13.34 -17.37 2.69
CA LYS A 137 -13.99 -16.42 1.80
C LYS A 137 -13.61 -14.97 2.10
N ILE A 138 -13.48 -14.18 1.04
CA ILE A 138 -13.39 -12.72 1.11
C ILE A 138 -14.45 -12.14 0.18
N ILE A 139 -15.33 -11.29 0.71
CA ILE A 139 -16.30 -10.52 -0.06
C ILE A 139 -15.88 -9.05 0.03
N ASN A 140 -15.37 -8.50 -1.07
CA ASN A 140 -15.02 -7.09 -1.15
C ASN A 140 -16.27 -6.26 -1.44
N MET A 141 -16.59 -5.37 -0.51
CA MET A 141 -17.78 -4.52 -0.54
C MET A 141 -17.40 -3.03 -0.71
N GLU A 142 -16.22 -2.75 -1.25
CA GLU A 142 -15.69 -1.38 -1.36
C GLU A 142 -16.60 -0.45 -2.15
N ARG A 143 -17.42 -1.01 -3.06
CA ARG A 143 -18.37 -0.26 -3.90
C ARG A 143 -19.80 -0.29 -3.36
N ALA A 144 -20.09 -1.18 -2.41
CA ALA A 144 -21.42 -1.34 -1.85
C ALA A 144 -21.63 -0.36 -0.67
N ASN A 145 -22.85 0.17 -0.55
CA ASN A 145 -23.24 0.94 0.63
C ASN A 145 -23.65 -0.03 1.76
N ALA A 146 -22.62 -0.55 2.47
CA ALA A 146 -22.81 -1.58 3.48
C ALA A 146 -23.25 -1.07 4.86
N PHE A 147 -23.28 0.26 5.08
CA PHE A 147 -23.60 0.89 6.35
C PHE A 147 -24.72 1.91 6.21
N GLN A 148 -25.55 2.06 7.25
CA GLN A 148 -26.66 3.03 7.27
C GLN A 148 -26.20 4.49 7.35
N GLU A 149 -24.96 4.73 7.81
CA GLU A 149 -24.35 6.05 7.85
C GLU A 149 -23.23 6.13 6.81
N ASP A 150 -22.94 7.32 6.29
CA ASP A 150 -21.84 7.59 5.35
C ASP A 150 -20.47 7.37 6.03
N VAL A 151 -20.05 6.14 6.16
CA VAL A 151 -18.74 5.76 6.71
C VAL A 151 -17.77 5.49 5.56
N LEU A 152 -16.69 6.25 5.47
CA LEU A 152 -15.59 6.00 4.52
C LEU A 152 -14.77 4.76 4.94
N ALA A 153 -15.39 3.59 4.95
CA ALA A 153 -14.82 2.40 5.58
C ALA A 153 -14.25 1.35 4.62
N TYR A 154 -14.49 1.40 3.32
CA TYR A 154 -14.06 0.36 2.36
C TYR A 154 -14.28 -1.07 2.90
N PRO A 155 -15.53 -1.48 3.15
CA PRO A 155 -15.81 -2.70 3.88
C PRO A 155 -15.46 -3.95 3.08
N ALA A 156 -15.09 -5.01 3.81
CA ALA A 156 -15.06 -6.38 3.31
C ALA A 156 -15.55 -7.35 4.39
N VAL A 157 -16.26 -8.38 3.97
CA VAL A 157 -16.54 -9.53 4.83
C VAL A 157 -15.42 -10.55 4.63
N THR A 158 -14.85 -11.01 5.73
CA THR A 158 -13.81 -12.04 5.74
C THR A 158 -14.25 -13.23 6.56
N LEU A 159 -14.15 -14.43 6.00
CA LEU A 159 -14.41 -15.68 6.67
C LEU A 159 -13.13 -16.50 6.75
N PHE A 160 -12.65 -16.73 7.96
CA PHE A 160 -11.46 -17.54 8.25
C PHE A 160 -11.84 -18.76 9.10
N SER A 161 -10.99 -19.79 9.09
CA SER A 161 -11.11 -20.92 10.00
C SER A 161 -9.75 -21.31 10.58
N ASN A 162 -9.79 -21.81 11.81
CA ASN A 162 -8.65 -22.45 12.47
C ASN A 162 -8.59 -23.92 12.03
N SER A 163 -8.33 -24.14 10.75
CA SER A 163 -8.25 -25.46 10.13
C SER A 163 -7.06 -25.56 9.19
N SER A 164 -6.79 -26.74 8.68
CA SER A 164 -5.77 -26.95 7.64
C SER A 164 -6.07 -26.09 6.44
N ARG A 165 -5.04 -25.41 5.93
CA ARG A 165 -5.17 -24.51 4.77
C ARG A 165 -5.44 -25.30 3.51
N LEU A 166 -6.48 -24.92 2.78
CA LEU A 166 -6.72 -25.37 1.42
C LEU A 166 -5.95 -24.53 0.42
N ALA A 167 -5.74 -25.03 -0.77
CA ALA A 167 -5.00 -24.33 -1.81
C ALA A 167 -5.70 -23.07 -2.32
N ASN A 168 -7.03 -23.07 -2.29
CA ASN A 168 -7.86 -22.01 -2.86
C ASN A 168 -8.72 -21.34 -1.79
N ILE A 169 -9.10 -20.10 -2.08
CA ILE A 169 -10.04 -19.27 -1.32
C ILE A 169 -11.17 -18.81 -2.23
N ASP A 170 -12.35 -18.60 -1.67
CA ASP A 170 -13.46 -17.96 -2.36
C ASP A 170 -13.33 -16.44 -2.31
N TYR A 171 -13.42 -15.76 -3.45
CA TYR A 171 -13.42 -14.32 -3.54
C TYR A 171 -14.62 -13.80 -4.32
N ALA A 172 -15.26 -12.77 -3.82
CA ALA A 172 -16.31 -12.04 -4.52
C ALA A 172 -16.11 -10.52 -4.39
N GLU A 173 -16.59 -9.79 -5.36
CA GLU A 173 -16.78 -8.33 -5.33
C GLU A 173 -18.24 -8.03 -5.55
N ILE A 174 -18.84 -7.19 -4.70
CA ILE A 174 -20.23 -6.73 -4.84
C ILE A 174 -20.29 -5.21 -4.86
N SER A 175 -21.27 -4.69 -5.59
CA SER A 175 -21.56 -3.27 -5.69
C SER A 175 -22.84 -2.88 -4.94
N ASP A 176 -23.66 -3.86 -4.58
CA ASP A 176 -24.86 -3.72 -3.78
C ASP A 176 -24.95 -4.84 -2.74
N VAL A 177 -25.57 -4.56 -1.60
CA VAL A 177 -25.76 -5.55 -0.51
C VAL A 177 -26.70 -6.66 -0.94
N ASP A 178 -27.68 -6.37 -1.80
CA ASP A 178 -28.64 -7.36 -2.30
C ASP A 178 -27.98 -8.47 -3.14
N GLU A 179 -26.75 -8.23 -3.67
CA GLU A 179 -25.98 -9.24 -4.37
C GLU A 179 -25.48 -10.37 -3.46
N LEU A 180 -25.55 -10.20 -2.12
CA LEU A 180 -25.18 -11.26 -1.16
C LEU A 180 -26.04 -12.50 -1.29
N ASP A 181 -27.33 -12.37 -1.63
CA ASP A 181 -28.26 -13.49 -1.78
C ASP A 181 -27.97 -14.34 -3.04
N SER A 182 -27.28 -13.76 -4.02
CA SER A 182 -26.92 -14.42 -5.29
C SER A 182 -25.42 -14.39 -5.56
N LEU A 183 -24.62 -14.50 -4.50
CA LEU A 183 -23.19 -14.28 -4.53
C LEU A 183 -22.46 -15.23 -5.49
N THR A 184 -21.80 -14.67 -6.50
CA THR A 184 -20.92 -15.41 -7.39
C THR A 184 -19.47 -15.25 -6.91
N THR A 185 -18.82 -16.36 -6.62
CA THR A 185 -17.41 -16.37 -6.18
C THR A 185 -16.50 -16.84 -7.29
N ARG A 186 -15.25 -16.36 -7.29
CA ARG A 186 -14.13 -16.90 -8.04
C ARG A 186 -13.13 -17.54 -7.10
N GLN A 187 -12.40 -18.55 -7.60
CA GLN A 187 -11.35 -19.20 -6.83
C GLN A 187 -10.04 -18.46 -7.01
N LEU A 188 -9.36 -18.19 -5.90
CA LEU A 188 -8.02 -17.62 -5.88
C LEU A 188 -7.08 -18.55 -5.10
N TYR A 189 -5.78 -18.50 -5.39
CA TYR A 189 -4.80 -19.20 -4.57
C TYR A 189 -4.71 -18.58 -3.17
N HIS A 190 -4.65 -19.45 -2.17
CA HIS A 190 -4.44 -19.04 -0.79
C HIS A 190 -3.07 -18.32 -0.66
N PRO A 191 -2.99 -17.11 -0.10
CA PRO A 191 -1.71 -16.42 0.12
C PRO A 191 -0.80 -17.26 1.03
N THR A 192 0.49 -17.27 0.73
CA THR A 192 1.51 -18.01 1.52
C THR A 192 2.30 -17.10 2.46
N ASP A 193 2.24 -15.80 2.25
CA ASP A 193 3.00 -14.78 3.00
C ASP A 193 2.18 -13.50 3.24
N GLU A 194 2.84 -12.40 3.54
CA GLU A 194 2.21 -11.08 3.74
C GLU A 194 1.82 -10.35 2.45
N ASN A 195 2.16 -10.88 1.29
CA ASN A 195 1.80 -10.25 0.01
C ASN A 195 0.47 -10.79 -0.54
N TRP A 196 -0.59 -10.04 -0.30
CA TRP A 196 -1.95 -10.38 -0.75
C TRP A 196 -2.37 -9.63 -2.02
N SER A 197 -1.43 -9.06 -2.76
CA SER A 197 -1.74 -8.30 -3.98
C SER A 197 -2.52 -9.10 -5.01
N MET A 198 -2.28 -10.40 -5.11
CA MET A 198 -2.96 -11.29 -6.06
C MET A 198 -4.46 -11.48 -5.78
N ILE A 199 -4.91 -11.29 -4.53
CA ILE A 199 -6.34 -11.38 -4.19
C ILE A 199 -7.17 -10.31 -4.93
N PHE A 200 -6.56 -9.17 -5.21
CA PHE A 200 -7.24 -7.99 -5.79
C PHE A 200 -7.03 -7.84 -7.30
N VAL A 201 -6.40 -8.81 -7.93
CA VAL A 201 -6.15 -8.80 -9.38
C VAL A 201 -7.06 -9.84 -10.03
N SER A 202 -7.70 -9.48 -11.14
CA SER A 202 -8.56 -10.42 -11.88
C SER A 202 -7.74 -11.56 -12.49
N ASP A 203 -8.25 -12.79 -12.42
CA ASP A 203 -7.57 -14.03 -12.82
C ASP A 203 -7.04 -14.08 -14.26
N ASN A 204 -7.48 -13.17 -15.12
CA ASN A 204 -7.17 -13.27 -16.55
C ASN A 204 -5.78 -12.78 -16.94
N ASP A 205 -5.04 -12.05 -16.04
CA ASP A 205 -3.94 -11.23 -16.54
C ASP A 205 -2.59 -11.38 -15.84
N CYS A 206 -2.41 -12.15 -14.74
CA CYS A 206 -1.24 -11.90 -13.89
C CYS A 206 -0.19 -13.00 -13.76
N SER A 207 -0.46 -14.23 -14.15
CA SER A 207 0.52 -15.34 -13.99
C SER A 207 1.78 -15.18 -14.88
N MET A 208 1.71 -14.34 -15.89
CA MET A 208 2.78 -14.11 -16.88
C MET A 208 3.41 -12.72 -16.80
N LEU A 209 2.95 -11.90 -15.86
CA LEU A 209 3.46 -10.55 -15.65
C LEU A 209 4.47 -10.57 -14.50
N SER A 210 5.57 -9.85 -14.66
CA SER A 210 6.62 -9.69 -13.64
C SER A 210 6.47 -8.36 -12.91
N LEU A 211 6.90 -8.30 -11.64
CA LEU A 211 7.04 -7.03 -10.95
C LEU A 211 8.09 -6.15 -11.65
N ILE A 212 7.91 -4.85 -11.59
CA ILE A 212 8.84 -3.89 -12.22
C ILE A 212 10.25 -4.08 -11.66
N GLU A 213 10.41 -4.23 -10.33
CA GLU A 213 11.71 -4.42 -9.69
C GLU A 213 12.35 -5.79 -10.01
N GLU A 214 11.58 -6.83 -10.28
CA GLU A 214 12.10 -8.14 -10.74
C GLU A 214 12.78 -8.07 -12.11
N GLN A 215 12.48 -7.04 -12.89
CA GLN A 215 13.08 -6.81 -14.21
C GLN A 215 14.36 -5.95 -14.15
N GLY A 216 14.84 -5.62 -12.93
CA GLY A 216 16.07 -4.84 -12.72
C GLY A 216 15.86 -3.32 -12.64
N PHE A 217 14.63 -2.86 -12.52
CA PHE A 217 14.32 -1.45 -12.27
C PHE A 217 14.28 -1.16 -10.77
N ASN A 218 14.47 0.12 -10.41
CA ASN A 218 14.41 0.61 -9.04
C ASN A 218 13.33 1.68 -8.90
N ILE A 219 12.47 1.52 -7.91
CA ILE A 219 11.38 2.47 -7.63
C ILE A 219 11.75 3.33 -6.42
N GLY A 220 11.65 4.65 -6.58
CA GLY A 220 11.94 5.60 -5.52
C GLY A 220 10.95 6.77 -5.47
N ILE A 221 11.18 7.63 -4.49
CA ILE A 221 10.46 8.89 -4.33
C ILE A 221 11.45 10.04 -4.39
N GLY A 222 11.04 11.17 -4.95
CA GLY A 222 11.85 12.38 -4.98
C GLY A 222 12.14 12.94 -3.59
N VAL A 223 13.10 13.85 -3.52
CA VAL A 223 13.64 14.34 -2.25
C VAL A 223 12.65 15.20 -1.46
N ALA A 224 12.51 14.93 -0.19
CA ALA A 224 11.93 15.85 0.78
C ALA A 224 13.05 16.67 1.44
N THR A 225 13.01 17.98 1.29
CA THR A 225 14.04 18.87 1.86
C THR A 225 13.78 19.18 3.34
N GLY A 226 12.52 19.14 3.75
CA GLY A 226 12.06 19.60 5.07
C GLY A 226 12.04 21.12 5.21
N ALA A 227 12.39 21.86 4.17
CA ALA A 227 12.30 23.32 4.09
C ALA A 227 12.36 23.79 2.62
N ASP A 228 11.41 23.38 1.80
CA ASP A 228 11.41 23.62 0.35
C ASP A 228 11.61 25.09 -0.01
N SER A 229 11.07 26.04 0.74
CA SER A 229 11.25 27.47 0.48
C SER A 229 12.69 27.98 0.68
N VAL A 230 13.54 27.19 1.36
CA VAL A 230 14.99 27.48 1.49
C VAL A 230 15.79 26.75 0.41
N TYR A 231 15.47 25.49 0.16
CA TYR A 231 16.27 24.65 -0.72
C TYR A 231 15.87 24.76 -2.20
N VAL A 232 14.67 25.24 -2.53
CA VAL A 232 14.15 25.21 -3.91
C VAL A 232 13.65 26.59 -4.32
N SER A 233 14.33 27.23 -5.31
CA SER A 233 13.91 28.50 -5.92
C SER A 233 14.51 28.69 -7.31
N SER A 234 13.91 29.54 -8.11
CA SER A 234 14.46 30.02 -9.38
C SER A 234 15.55 31.10 -9.18
N GLU A 235 15.64 31.70 -7.99
CA GLU A 235 16.53 32.80 -7.67
C GLU A 235 17.84 32.37 -6.99
N LEU A 236 18.20 31.10 -7.05
CA LEU A 236 19.37 30.58 -6.33
C LEU A 236 20.71 30.81 -7.04
N LYS A 237 20.72 31.02 -8.34
CA LYS A 237 21.95 31.11 -9.14
C LYS A 237 22.96 32.13 -8.63
N ASP A 238 22.47 33.27 -8.13
CA ASP A 238 23.36 34.33 -7.62
C ASP A 238 23.66 34.21 -6.12
N LYS A 239 22.86 33.40 -5.41
CA LYS A 239 22.89 33.27 -3.97
C LYS A 239 23.69 32.08 -3.42
N VAL A 240 23.95 31.09 -4.29
CA VAL A 240 24.66 29.85 -3.98
C VAL A 240 25.59 29.48 -5.11
N GLU A 241 26.68 28.79 -4.83
CA GLU A 241 27.61 28.28 -5.83
C GLU A 241 26.90 27.39 -6.85
N GLU A 242 27.18 27.56 -8.13
CA GLU A 242 26.49 26.90 -9.23
C GLU A 242 26.64 25.36 -9.16
N GLU A 243 27.77 24.88 -8.70
CA GLU A 243 28.03 23.43 -8.52
C GLU A 243 27.16 22.75 -7.48
N LEU A 244 26.54 23.52 -6.56
CA LEU A 244 25.57 23.02 -5.58
C LEU A 244 24.13 23.06 -6.09
N LEU A 245 23.90 23.59 -7.29
CA LEU A 245 22.58 23.79 -7.85
C LEU A 245 22.22 22.66 -8.82
N ILE A 246 21.12 21.96 -8.54
CA ILE A 246 20.57 20.90 -9.37
C ILE A 246 19.22 21.36 -9.96
N PRO A 247 19.02 21.35 -11.30
CA PRO A 247 17.70 21.60 -11.86
C PRO A 247 16.68 20.61 -11.30
N THR A 248 15.57 21.11 -10.75
CA THR A 248 14.58 20.28 -10.09
C THR A 248 13.17 20.49 -10.61
N ILE A 249 12.33 19.47 -10.48
CA ILE A 249 10.93 19.50 -10.88
C ILE A 249 10.02 18.95 -9.79
N ASN A 250 8.79 19.40 -9.81
CA ASN A 250 7.70 18.88 -8.97
C ASN A 250 6.48 18.52 -9.84
N ALA A 251 5.42 18.01 -9.22
CA ALA A 251 4.22 17.56 -9.92
C ALA A 251 3.55 18.67 -10.78
N LYS A 252 3.75 19.96 -10.47
CA LYS A 252 3.18 21.07 -11.25
C LYS A 252 3.86 21.26 -12.61
N ASN A 253 5.07 20.74 -12.76
CA ASN A 253 5.83 20.76 -14.01
C ASN A 253 5.39 19.69 -15.01
N LEU A 254 4.56 18.72 -14.54
CA LEU A 254 4.09 17.57 -15.29
C LEU A 254 2.59 17.74 -15.56
N LYS A 255 2.23 18.32 -16.71
CA LYS A 255 0.84 18.62 -17.07
C LYS A 255 0.50 18.13 -18.47
N GLY A 256 -0.69 17.51 -18.61
CA GLY A 256 -1.09 16.93 -19.89
C GLY A 256 -0.07 15.90 -20.33
N ASN A 257 0.54 16.09 -21.47
CA ASN A 257 1.66 15.29 -22.01
C ASN A 257 2.98 16.08 -22.08
N GLU A 258 3.05 17.23 -21.43
CA GLU A 258 4.23 18.11 -21.43
C GLU A 258 4.92 18.13 -20.09
N MET A 259 6.25 18.04 -20.12
CA MET A 259 7.13 18.28 -18.98
C MET A 259 7.79 19.65 -19.15
N LYS A 260 7.33 20.65 -18.38
CA LYS A 260 7.82 22.04 -18.51
C LYS A 260 8.54 22.47 -17.25
N TRP A 261 9.86 22.63 -17.36
CA TRP A 261 10.66 23.17 -16.27
C TRP A 261 10.38 24.66 -16.05
N ASP A 262 10.26 25.07 -14.81
CA ASP A 262 9.95 26.44 -14.41
C ASP A 262 11.17 27.23 -13.90
N GLY A 263 12.39 26.77 -14.21
CA GLY A 263 13.63 27.45 -13.86
C GLY A 263 14.11 27.24 -12.41
N ARG A 264 13.47 26.35 -11.64
CA ARG A 264 13.87 26.12 -10.24
C ARG A 264 15.05 25.20 -10.11
N TYR A 265 15.89 25.53 -9.14
CA TYR A 265 17.03 24.73 -8.70
C TYR A 265 16.80 24.22 -7.27
N LEU A 266 17.38 23.05 -6.99
CA LEU A 266 17.51 22.46 -5.66
C LEU A 266 18.96 22.67 -5.20
N ILE A 267 19.16 23.19 -3.99
CA ILE A 267 20.49 23.21 -3.36
C ILE A 267 20.83 21.81 -2.88
N ASN A 268 21.92 21.25 -3.38
CA ASN A 268 22.50 20.00 -2.91
C ASN A 268 23.63 20.26 -1.91
N PRO A 269 23.40 20.11 -0.61
CA PRO A 269 24.44 20.31 0.39
C PRO A 269 25.33 19.07 0.59
N TYR A 270 25.39 18.15 -0.36
CA TYR A 270 26.16 16.92 -0.26
C TYR A 270 27.22 16.83 -1.35
N THR A 271 28.34 16.22 -0.98
CA THR A 271 29.41 15.81 -1.91
C THR A 271 28.96 14.63 -2.77
N SER A 272 29.73 14.29 -3.79
CA SER A 272 29.50 13.09 -4.62
C SER A 272 29.50 11.78 -3.82
N CYS A 273 30.16 11.76 -2.66
CA CYS A 273 30.19 10.61 -1.74
C CYS A 273 29.01 10.60 -0.74
N GLY A 274 28.06 11.53 -0.85
CA GLY A 274 26.88 11.61 0.02
C GLY A 274 27.14 12.21 1.42
N THR A 275 28.34 12.74 1.69
CA THR A 275 28.64 13.48 2.91
C THR A 275 28.28 14.96 2.77
N LEU A 276 27.93 15.63 3.87
CA LEU A 276 27.68 17.06 3.84
C LEU A 276 28.95 17.84 3.46
N ILE A 277 28.78 18.87 2.63
CA ILE A 277 29.86 19.81 2.28
C ILE A 277 30.32 20.58 3.53
N LYS A 278 31.55 21.04 3.54
CA LYS A 278 32.03 22.01 4.55
C LYS A 278 31.62 23.41 4.08
N LEU A 279 30.74 24.09 4.79
CA LEU A 279 30.23 25.42 4.40
C LEU A 279 31.33 26.46 4.22
N ASP A 280 32.45 26.33 4.94
CA ASP A 280 33.59 27.25 4.80
C ASP A 280 34.24 27.21 3.40
N SER A 281 34.06 26.13 2.67
CA SER A 281 34.53 26.01 1.28
C SER A 281 33.56 26.61 0.26
N TYR A 282 32.36 27.04 0.68
CA TYR A 282 31.28 27.57 -0.15
C TYR A 282 30.72 28.86 0.45
N PRO A 283 31.42 30.00 0.25
CA PRO A 283 31.08 31.26 0.93
C PRO A 283 29.66 31.77 0.66
N LYS A 284 29.15 31.62 -0.57
CA LYS A 284 27.78 32.05 -0.93
C LYS A 284 26.76 31.14 -0.23
N ALA A 285 26.91 29.82 -0.32
CA ALA A 285 26.04 28.87 0.36
C ALA A 285 26.08 29.04 1.87
N LYS A 286 27.25 29.30 2.47
CA LYS A 286 27.39 29.61 3.89
C LYS A 286 26.55 30.83 4.26
N MET A 287 26.71 31.94 3.57
CA MET A 287 25.98 33.18 3.85
C MET A 287 24.47 32.96 3.65
N TYR A 288 24.08 32.24 2.60
CA TYR A 288 22.69 31.91 2.33
C TYR A 288 22.07 31.04 3.43
N PHE A 289 22.71 29.95 3.83
CA PHE A 289 22.21 29.07 4.89
C PHE A 289 22.17 29.78 6.25
N GLU A 290 23.18 30.61 6.59
CA GLU A 290 23.18 31.39 7.82
C GLU A 290 22.01 32.40 7.86
N SER A 291 21.66 33.03 6.74
CA SER A 291 20.48 33.91 6.68
C SER A 291 19.13 33.19 6.92
N HIS A 292 19.12 31.86 6.75
CA HIS A 292 17.96 30.99 7.01
C HIS A 292 18.12 30.11 8.24
N ARG A 293 19.16 30.36 9.06
CA ARG A 293 19.58 29.48 10.16
C ARG A 293 18.46 29.19 11.16
N GLU A 294 17.76 30.21 11.59
CA GLU A 294 16.66 30.08 12.57
C GLU A 294 15.63 29.02 12.11
N ARG A 295 15.19 29.13 10.85
CA ARG A 295 14.24 28.18 10.26
C ARG A 295 14.80 26.77 10.13
N LEU A 296 16.07 26.65 9.76
CA LEU A 296 16.69 25.34 9.52
C LEU A 296 16.97 24.58 10.82
N VAL A 297 17.39 25.26 11.90
CA VAL A 297 17.64 24.62 13.21
C VAL A 297 16.36 24.25 13.94
N ALA A 298 15.24 24.89 13.64
CA ALA A 298 13.94 24.56 14.23
C ALA A 298 13.42 23.17 13.78
N ARG A 299 13.93 22.61 12.68
CA ARG A 299 13.52 21.31 12.16
C ARG A 299 13.93 20.16 13.07
N HIS A 300 13.08 19.14 13.16
CA HIS A 300 13.32 17.95 13.99
C HIS A 300 14.69 17.26 13.69
N LYS A 301 15.09 17.19 12.41
CA LYS A 301 16.38 16.62 12.00
C LYS A 301 17.56 17.41 12.57
N ALA A 302 17.51 18.73 12.49
CA ALA A 302 18.55 19.60 13.04
C ALA A 302 18.62 19.55 14.57
N LYS A 303 17.46 19.42 15.25
CA LYS A 303 17.41 19.25 16.72
C LYS A 303 18.07 17.92 17.16
N LYS A 304 17.92 16.85 16.36
CA LYS A 304 18.60 15.57 16.62
C LYS A 304 20.10 15.59 16.33
N ASN A 305 20.52 16.35 15.34
CA ASN A 305 21.93 16.49 14.97
C ASN A 305 22.24 17.97 14.63
N PRO A 306 22.57 18.79 15.64
CA PRO A 306 22.83 20.22 15.47
C PRO A 306 23.99 20.55 14.52
N VAL A 307 24.98 19.68 14.39
CA VAL A 307 26.12 19.88 13.47
C VAL A 307 25.68 19.84 12.02
N GLN A 308 24.63 19.08 11.71
CA GLN A 308 24.07 18.91 10.37
C GLN A 308 22.82 19.78 10.11
N TRP A 309 22.75 20.95 10.74
CA TRP A 309 21.57 21.81 10.71
C TRP A 309 21.13 22.25 9.31
N TYR A 310 22.06 22.28 8.33
CA TYR A 310 21.82 22.59 6.93
C TYR A 310 21.59 21.35 6.04
N ALA A 311 21.45 20.15 6.60
CA ALA A 311 21.11 18.96 5.85
C ALA A 311 19.63 19.00 5.40
N THR A 312 19.30 18.44 4.23
CA THR A 312 17.92 18.17 3.82
C THR A 312 17.32 17.03 4.66
N LEU A 313 15.99 16.89 4.67
CA LEU A 313 15.32 15.80 5.39
C LEU A 313 15.78 14.44 4.85
N ASP A 314 15.68 14.24 3.53
CA ASP A 314 16.24 13.10 2.84
C ASP A 314 17.62 13.45 2.26
N PRO A 315 18.57 12.51 2.18
CA PRO A 315 19.84 12.75 1.48
C PRO A 315 19.58 12.89 -0.03
N ILE A 316 20.39 13.74 -0.69
CA ILE A 316 20.34 13.93 -2.14
C ILE A 316 21.40 13.04 -2.79
N ASN A 317 20.95 12.11 -3.63
CA ASN A 317 21.84 11.32 -4.49
C ASN A 317 22.07 12.05 -5.82
N GLN A 318 23.22 12.68 -5.97
CA GLN A 318 23.54 13.45 -7.16
C GLN A 318 23.48 12.63 -8.46
N CYS A 319 23.77 11.32 -8.39
CA CYS A 319 23.71 10.44 -9.56
C CYS A 319 22.29 10.33 -10.13
N LEU A 320 21.26 10.46 -9.31
CA LEU A 320 19.86 10.36 -9.74
C LEU A 320 19.48 11.43 -10.76
N GLN A 321 20.04 12.65 -10.65
CA GLN A 321 19.76 13.71 -11.63
C GLN A 321 20.15 13.27 -13.04
N LYS A 322 21.35 12.70 -13.19
CA LYS A 322 21.94 12.34 -14.50
C LYS A 322 21.40 11.03 -15.09
N GLN A 323 20.64 10.27 -14.33
CA GLN A 323 20.02 9.02 -14.78
C GLN A 323 18.72 9.30 -15.52
N ALA A 324 18.52 8.60 -16.64
CA ALA A 324 17.20 8.53 -17.25
C ALA A 324 16.20 7.89 -16.27
N LYS A 325 14.98 8.39 -16.21
CA LYS A 325 13.97 7.95 -15.26
C LYS A 325 12.54 8.19 -15.71
N VAL A 326 11.66 7.27 -15.39
CA VAL A 326 10.21 7.50 -15.45
C VAL A 326 9.80 8.39 -14.28
N LEU A 327 8.89 9.32 -14.50
CA LEU A 327 8.39 10.27 -13.51
C LEU A 327 6.86 10.15 -13.36
N LEU A 328 6.40 10.02 -12.14
CA LEU A 328 5.01 9.77 -11.77
C LEU A 328 4.60 10.73 -10.65
N PRO A 329 3.75 11.74 -10.91
CA PRO A 329 3.18 12.57 -9.84
C PRO A 329 2.38 11.71 -8.85
N ASP A 330 2.48 11.95 -7.54
CA ASP A 330 1.75 11.18 -6.51
C ASP A 330 0.24 11.14 -6.81
N ILE A 331 -0.35 12.30 -7.09
CA ILE A 331 -1.76 12.43 -7.46
C ILE A 331 -1.81 12.99 -8.88
N SER A 332 -2.35 12.21 -9.80
CA SER A 332 -2.50 12.64 -11.18
C SER A 332 -3.86 12.27 -11.73
N GLY A 333 -4.64 13.29 -12.13
CA GLY A 333 -5.76 13.12 -13.06
C GLY A 333 -5.30 12.86 -14.48
N ASN A 334 -4.00 12.92 -14.73
CA ASN A 334 -3.39 12.73 -16.03
C ASN A 334 -3.08 11.25 -16.29
N THR A 335 -3.29 10.81 -17.51
CA THR A 335 -2.94 9.46 -17.96
C THR A 335 -1.51 9.35 -18.42
N TYR A 336 -0.85 10.46 -18.76
CA TYR A 336 0.50 10.46 -19.32
C TYR A 336 1.57 10.22 -18.25
N VAL A 337 2.49 9.32 -18.55
CA VAL A 337 3.66 8.98 -17.72
C VAL A 337 4.91 9.51 -18.43
N PHE A 338 5.70 10.31 -17.73
CA PHE A 338 6.82 11.04 -18.31
C PHE A 338 8.13 10.27 -18.20
N VAL A 339 9.03 10.47 -19.15
CA VAL A 339 10.42 10.01 -19.08
C VAL A 339 11.35 11.22 -19.15
N ASP A 340 12.16 11.40 -18.11
CA ASP A 340 13.26 12.36 -18.05
C ASP A 340 14.56 11.68 -18.47
N GLU A 341 15.29 12.29 -19.40
CA GLU A 341 16.55 11.77 -19.95
C GLU A 341 17.78 12.10 -19.08
N GLY A 342 17.58 12.44 -17.82
CA GLY A 342 18.66 12.80 -16.91
C GLY A 342 18.89 14.30 -16.79
N LYS A 343 17.84 15.10 -16.93
CA LYS A 343 17.92 16.57 -16.83
C LYS A 343 17.58 17.09 -15.44
N TYR A 344 16.61 16.46 -14.76
CA TYR A 344 16.00 17.01 -13.57
C TYR A 344 16.07 16.09 -12.36
N TYR A 345 16.07 16.69 -11.18
CA TYR A 345 15.93 15.99 -9.90
C TYR A 345 14.46 16.07 -9.44
N PRO A 346 13.78 14.94 -9.13
CA PRO A 346 12.40 14.95 -8.67
C PRO A 346 12.28 15.38 -7.21
N GLN A 347 11.25 16.19 -6.89
CA GLN A 347 10.86 16.53 -5.52
C GLN A 347 9.91 15.46 -4.94
N HIS A 348 9.69 15.49 -3.62
CA HIS A 348 8.95 14.49 -2.82
C HIS A 348 7.51 14.16 -3.28
N ASN A 349 6.94 14.93 -4.16
CA ASN A 349 5.61 14.68 -4.76
C ASN A 349 5.67 13.99 -6.12
N ILE A 350 6.85 13.49 -6.51
CA ILE A 350 7.07 12.68 -7.71
C ILE A 350 7.73 11.36 -7.30
N TYR A 351 7.14 10.27 -7.71
CA TYR A 351 7.77 8.95 -7.71
C TYR A 351 8.56 8.76 -9.00
N TYR A 352 9.59 7.93 -8.95
CA TYR A 352 10.40 7.66 -10.13
C TYR A 352 10.75 6.18 -10.26
N ILE A 353 11.05 5.77 -11.50
CA ILE A 353 11.59 4.44 -11.81
C ILE A 353 12.89 4.65 -12.59
N THR A 354 13.97 4.04 -12.14
CA THR A 354 15.29 4.06 -12.78
C THR A 354 15.75 2.65 -13.12
N GLY A 355 16.79 2.52 -13.91
CA GLY A 355 17.35 1.25 -14.37
C GLY A 355 17.06 1.00 -15.85
N GLY A 356 17.83 0.10 -16.46
CA GLY A 356 17.70 -0.19 -17.88
C GLY A 356 18.11 0.96 -18.81
N THR A 357 17.80 0.80 -20.08
CA THR A 357 18.02 1.80 -21.15
C THR A 357 16.88 2.81 -21.21
N LEU A 358 17.11 3.92 -21.93
CA LEU A 358 16.05 4.91 -22.19
C LEU A 358 14.85 4.29 -22.91
N GLU A 359 15.07 3.39 -23.84
CA GLU A 359 14.02 2.68 -24.56
C GLU A 359 13.19 1.79 -23.62
N GLU A 360 13.85 1.06 -22.73
CA GLU A 360 13.17 0.22 -21.72
C GLU A 360 12.34 1.07 -20.75
N LEU A 361 12.84 2.22 -20.33
CA LEU A 361 12.09 3.17 -19.49
C LEU A 361 10.87 3.74 -20.23
N GLN A 362 10.99 4.03 -21.54
CA GLN A 362 9.85 4.45 -22.35
C GLN A 362 8.81 3.33 -22.50
N LEU A 363 9.24 2.07 -22.62
CA LEU A 363 8.33 0.92 -22.63
C LEU A 363 7.60 0.77 -21.30
N ILE A 364 8.31 0.87 -20.17
CA ILE A 364 7.69 0.86 -18.83
C ILE A 364 6.71 2.02 -18.69
N ALA A 365 7.06 3.24 -19.11
CA ALA A 365 6.17 4.38 -19.08
C ALA A 365 4.88 4.14 -19.90
N ALA A 366 5.02 3.59 -21.09
CA ALA A 366 3.89 3.22 -21.94
C ALA A 366 2.99 2.17 -21.28
N MET A 367 3.58 1.11 -20.70
CA MET A 367 2.82 0.07 -19.99
C MET A 367 2.04 0.64 -18.79
N LEU A 368 2.64 1.56 -18.02
CA LEU A 368 1.97 2.24 -16.92
C LEU A 368 0.79 3.12 -17.37
N MET A 369 0.80 3.59 -18.64
CA MET A 369 -0.32 4.31 -19.23
C MET A 369 -1.47 3.38 -19.67
N SER A 370 -1.22 2.09 -19.85
CA SER A 370 -2.22 1.14 -20.34
C SER A 370 -3.38 0.96 -19.36
N GLU A 371 -4.53 0.63 -19.89
CA GLU A 371 -5.74 0.36 -19.10
C GLU A 371 -5.54 -0.85 -18.16
N ASN A 372 -4.86 -1.89 -18.61
CA ASN A 372 -4.53 -3.06 -17.80
C ASN A 372 -3.79 -2.67 -16.49
N VAL A 373 -2.69 -1.91 -16.61
CA VAL A 373 -1.88 -1.52 -15.43
C VAL A 373 -2.63 -0.49 -14.59
N ARG A 374 -3.40 0.40 -15.18
CA ARG A 374 -4.23 1.37 -14.46
C ARG A 374 -5.36 0.70 -13.67
N ASN A 375 -5.95 -0.35 -14.21
CA ASN A 375 -6.93 -1.18 -13.49
C ASN A 375 -6.27 -1.91 -12.31
N GLN A 376 -5.06 -2.47 -12.48
CA GLN A 376 -4.29 -3.00 -11.37
C GLN A 376 -4.05 -1.94 -10.28
N LEU A 377 -3.59 -0.75 -10.67
CA LEU A 377 -3.37 0.35 -9.73
C LEU A 377 -4.66 0.75 -9.02
N GLY A 378 -5.78 0.86 -9.76
CA GLY A 378 -7.10 1.16 -9.21
C GLY A 378 -7.57 0.12 -8.19
N ASN A 379 -7.23 -1.15 -8.39
CA ASN A 379 -7.52 -2.23 -7.45
C ASN A 379 -6.60 -2.23 -6.22
N LEU A 380 -5.37 -1.73 -6.35
CA LEU A 380 -4.40 -1.65 -5.26
C LEU A 380 -4.54 -0.38 -4.42
N THR A 381 -5.03 0.72 -5.00
CA THR A 381 -5.11 2.01 -4.33
C THR A 381 -6.52 2.30 -3.84
N ASN A 382 -6.64 2.99 -2.71
CA ASN A 382 -7.91 3.61 -2.34
C ASN A 382 -8.18 4.77 -3.31
N ARG A 383 -9.35 4.77 -3.95
CA ARG A 383 -9.78 5.90 -4.79
C ARG A 383 -9.97 7.14 -3.91
N MET A 384 -9.36 8.24 -4.28
CA MET A 384 -9.65 9.54 -3.66
C MET A 384 -10.97 10.11 -4.18
N ASN A 385 -11.57 11.05 -3.43
CA ASN A 385 -12.68 11.85 -3.94
C ASN A 385 -12.31 12.42 -5.31
N GLY A 386 -13.07 12.06 -6.36
CA GLY A 386 -12.75 12.37 -7.76
C GLY A 386 -12.20 11.19 -8.58
N GLY A 387 -12.05 9.98 -8.00
CA GLY A 387 -11.72 8.75 -8.73
C GLY A 387 -10.24 8.59 -9.14
N TYR A 388 -9.35 9.47 -8.68
CA TYR A 388 -7.93 9.43 -9.03
C TYR A 388 -7.16 8.36 -8.26
N ALA A 389 -6.36 7.56 -8.97
CA ALA A 389 -5.41 6.64 -8.38
C ALA A 389 -4.13 7.34 -7.93
N ARG A 390 -3.45 6.80 -6.91
CA ARG A 390 -2.18 7.33 -6.39
C ARG A 390 -1.00 6.45 -6.81
N TRP A 391 0.04 7.07 -7.37
CA TRP A 391 1.28 6.40 -7.79
C TRP A 391 2.28 6.21 -6.65
N GLN A 392 1.84 5.83 -5.44
CA GLN A 392 2.76 5.64 -4.32
C GLN A 392 3.68 4.43 -4.54
N SER A 393 4.94 4.54 -4.08
CA SER A 393 5.96 3.49 -4.27
C SER A 393 5.52 2.11 -3.77
N GLN A 394 4.75 2.07 -2.67
CA GLN A 394 4.20 0.81 -2.15
C GLN A 394 3.27 0.10 -3.13
N TYR A 395 2.52 0.85 -3.94
CA TYR A 395 1.63 0.29 -4.98
C TYR A 395 2.39 0.03 -6.28
N LEU A 396 3.30 0.93 -6.67
CA LEU A 396 4.15 0.73 -7.85
C LEU A 396 4.94 -0.57 -7.78
N ARG A 397 5.44 -0.95 -6.58
CA ARG A 397 6.14 -2.22 -6.35
C ARG A 397 5.28 -3.46 -6.50
N LEU A 398 3.96 -3.31 -6.47
CA LEU A 398 3.01 -4.41 -6.63
C LEU A 398 2.46 -4.52 -8.06
N LEU A 399 2.71 -3.53 -8.91
CA LEU A 399 2.28 -3.55 -10.30
C LEU A 399 3.08 -4.59 -11.09
N ARG A 400 2.35 -5.34 -11.89
CA ARG A 400 2.91 -6.34 -12.78
C ARG A 400 2.77 -5.89 -14.23
N VAL A 401 3.85 -5.99 -14.96
CA VAL A 401 3.93 -5.66 -16.39
C VAL A 401 4.55 -6.81 -17.17
N PRO A 402 4.29 -6.94 -18.47
CA PRO A 402 4.96 -7.93 -19.30
C PRO A 402 6.48 -7.87 -19.17
N SER A 403 7.14 -9.01 -19.14
CA SER A 403 8.60 -9.05 -19.12
C SER A 403 9.18 -8.48 -20.40
N LEU A 404 9.95 -7.40 -20.29
CA LEU A 404 10.55 -6.71 -21.45
C LEU A 404 11.38 -7.66 -22.33
N LYS A 405 11.98 -8.67 -21.73
CA LYS A 405 12.81 -9.66 -22.45
C LYS A 405 11.99 -10.53 -23.38
N ASN A 406 10.73 -10.77 -23.06
CA ASN A 406 9.87 -11.71 -23.78
C ASN A 406 8.99 -11.02 -24.84
N ILE A 407 8.97 -9.69 -24.89
CA ILE A 407 8.15 -8.95 -25.85
C ILE A 407 8.81 -9.00 -27.24
N PRO A 408 8.11 -9.44 -28.30
CA PRO A 408 8.58 -9.38 -29.67
C PRO A 408 8.98 -7.95 -30.10
N ILE A 409 10.05 -7.83 -30.87
CA ILE A 409 10.60 -6.54 -31.31
C ILE A 409 9.56 -5.66 -32.00
N GLU A 410 8.70 -6.25 -32.83
CA GLU A 410 7.66 -5.50 -33.56
C GLU A 410 6.61 -4.91 -32.60
N LEU A 411 6.25 -5.63 -31.54
CA LEU A 411 5.32 -5.11 -30.51
C LEU A 411 5.97 -4.02 -29.66
N LYS A 412 7.28 -4.13 -29.34
CA LYS A 412 8.03 -3.04 -28.68
C LYS A 412 8.01 -1.78 -29.51
N LYS A 413 8.35 -1.87 -30.82
CA LYS A 413 8.29 -0.73 -31.73
C LYS A 413 6.92 -0.09 -31.80
N GLY A 414 5.86 -0.89 -31.84
CA GLY A 414 4.49 -0.42 -31.88
C GLY A 414 4.08 0.33 -30.61
N ILE A 415 4.44 -0.20 -29.43
CA ILE A 415 4.19 0.47 -28.14
C ILE A 415 4.96 1.80 -28.08
N LEU A 416 6.25 1.81 -28.42
CA LEU A 416 7.07 3.02 -28.40
C LEU A 416 6.56 4.09 -29.36
N SER A 417 6.13 3.70 -30.55
CA SER A 417 5.49 4.63 -31.50
C SER A 417 4.20 5.22 -30.92
N SER A 418 3.37 4.38 -30.32
CA SER A 418 2.13 4.83 -29.67
C SER A 418 2.38 5.73 -28.45
N TYR A 419 3.41 5.42 -27.65
CA TYR A 419 3.84 6.26 -26.54
C TYR A 419 4.26 7.66 -26.99
N LYS A 420 5.16 7.74 -27.99
CA LYS A 420 5.64 9.01 -28.58
C LYS A 420 4.52 9.82 -29.19
N ALA A 421 3.51 9.17 -29.76
CA ALA A 421 2.32 9.81 -30.33
C ALA A 421 1.24 10.13 -29.28
N ASN A 422 1.44 9.83 -28.00
CA ASN A 422 0.43 9.91 -26.93
C ASN A 422 -0.88 9.18 -27.28
N ASN A 423 -0.77 8.04 -27.99
CA ASN A 423 -1.90 7.24 -28.45
C ASN A 423 -2.19 6.10 -27.46
N ILE A 424 -3.04 6.37 -26.46
CA ILE A 424 -3.39 5.39 -25.41
C ILE A 424 -4.11 4.17 -25.99
N SER A 425 -5.01 4.37 -26.96
CA SER A 425 -5.71 3.25 -27.61
C SER A 425 -4.73 2.32 -28.36
N GLY A 426 -3.71 2.89 -29.00
CA GLY A 426 -2.62 2.13 -29.60
C GLY A 426 -1.82 1.33 -28.57
N ILE A 427 -1.49 1.93 -27.43
CA ILE A 427 -0.81 1.26 -26.31
C ILE A 427 -1.65 0.08 -25.84
N ASN A 428 -2.94 0.27 -25.56
CA ASN A 428 -3.85 -0.79 -25.10
C ASN A 428 -3.90 -1.96 -26.09
N ASN A 429 -4.06 -1.68 -27.38
CA ASN A 429 -4.10 -2.71 -28.42
C ASN A 429 -2.79 -3.55 -28.47
N TYR A 430 -1.64 -2.93 -28.30
CA TYR A 430 -0.37 -3.67 -28.25
C TYR A 430 -0.21 -4.44 -26.93
N MET A 431 -0.64 -3.88 -25.80
CA MET A 431 -0.64 -4.56 -24.52
C MET A 431 -1.51 -5.82 -24.54
N ASP A 432 -2.72 -5.74 -25.10
CA ASP A 432 -3.62 -6.90 -25.28
C ASP A 432 -2.97 -8.02 -26.11
N LYS A 433 -2.27 -7.65 -27.19
CA LYS A 433 -1.52 -8.61 -28.03
C LYS A 433 -0.38 -9.28 -27.26
N ILE A 434 0.34 -8.54 -26.42
CA ILE A 434 1.44 -9.09 -25.61
C ILE A 434 0.88 -10.07 -24.58
N VAL A 435 -0.15 -9.69 -23.85
CA VAL A 435 -0.79 -10.55 -22.85
C VAL A 435 -1.36 -11.81 -23.51
N ALA A 436 -1.99 -11.67 -24.68
CA ALA A 436 -2.51 -12.81 -25.44
C ALA A 436 -1.41 -13.76 -25.94
N ASN A 437 -0.25 -13.24 -26.36
CA ASN A 437 0.90 -14.05 -26.80
C ASN A 437 1.56 -14.79 -25.62
N GLU A 438 1.65 -14.17 -24.45
CA GLU A 438 2.18 -14.82 -23.26
C GLU A 438 1.26 -15.97 -22.79
N LYS A 439 -0.05 -15.86 -22.94
CA LYS A 439 -1.03 -16.94 -22.65
C LYS A 439 -0.84 -18.17 -23.55
N LYS A 440 -0.31 -18.00 -24.76
CA LYS A 440 -0.04 -19.12 -25.69
C LYS A 440 1.25 -19.89 -25.41
N ASN A 441 2.17 -19.36 -24.59
CA ASN A 441 3.48 -19.96 -24.30
C ASN A 441 3.77 -20.09 -22.79
N PRO A 442 3.00 -20.90 -22.01
CA PRO A 442 3.14 -20.96 -20.55
C PRO A 442 4.38 -21.74 -20.03
N ILE A 443 5.18 -22.37 -20.92
CA ILE A 443 6.10 -23.44 -20.51
C ILE A 443 7.45 -22.95 -19.94
N ALA A 444 7.82 -21.68 -20.09
CA ALA A 444 9.17 -21.20 -19.73
C ALA A 444 9.34 -20.82 -18.24
N HIS A 445 8.28 -20.52 -17.51
CA HIS A 445 8.38 -19.96 -16.14
C HIS A 445 8.22 -20.97 -15.01
N VAL A 446 7.51 -22.08 -15.23
CA VAL A 446 7.29 -23.12 -14.19
C VAL A 446 8.58 -23.87 -13.85
N LYS A 447 9.52 -24.02 -14.80
CA LYS A 447 10.80 -24.71 -14.55
C LYS A 447 11.81 -23.93 -13.70
N LYS A 448 11.73 -22.60 -13.60
CA LYS A 448 12.66 -21.80 -12.77
C LYS A 448 12.25 -21.72 -11.30
N ALA A 449 10.96 -21.74 -10.99
CA ALA A 449 10.48 -21.71 -9.60
C ALA A 449 10.74 -23.05 -8.88
N SER A 450 10.63 -24.18 -9.58
CA SER A 450 10.91 -25.51 -9.00
C SER A 450 12.41 -25.79 -8.79
N VAL A 451 13.30 -25.22 -9.59
CA VAL A 451 14.75 -25.38 -9.43
C VAL A 451 15.30 -24.49 -8.29
N GLN A 452 14.69 -23.33 -8.05
CA GLN A 452 15.11 -22.45 -6.95
C GLN A 452 14.61 -22.91 -5.57
N MET A 453 13.53 -23.69 -5.51
CA MET A 453 13.08 -24.36 -4.28
C MET A 453 13.93 -25.58 -3.90
N GLN A 454 14.57 -26.25 -4.85
CA GLN A 454 15.45 -27.41 -4.56
C GLN A 454 16.87 -27.02 -4.12
N LEU A 455 17.32 -25.78 -4.38
CA LEU A 455 18.66 -25.32 -4.00
C LEU A 455 18.76 -24.72 -2.59
N ASN A 456 17.64 -24.54 -1.88
CA ASN A 456 17.63 -23.96 -0.52
C ASN A 456 17.42 -24.98 0.62
N PHE A 457 17.49 -26.28 0.34
CA PHE A 457 17.29 -27.34 1.36
C PHE A 457 18.55 -28.15 1.73
N ASP A 458 19.73 -27.82 1.17
CA ASP A 458 20.96 -28.54 1.44
C ASP A 458 22.05 -27.77 2.18
N PHE A 459 21.69 -26.85 3.10
CA PHE A 459 22.64 -26.34 4.10
C PHE A 459 21.91 -25.89 5.37
N ALA A 460 21.75 -26.83 6.31
CA ALA A 460 21.66 -26.55 7.75
C ALA A 460 22.20 -27.75 8.53
#